data_1b004b7d4a18b09e4a9bb6b1ef56e0e0
#
_entry.id   1b004b7d4a18b09e4a9bb6b1ef56e0e0
#
_cell.length_a   1.000
_cell.length_b   1.000
_cell.length_c   1.000
_cell.angle_alpha   90.00
_cell.angle_beta   90.00
_cell.angle_gamma   90.00
#
_symmetry.space_group_name_H-M   'P 1'
#
loop_
_entity.id
_entity.type
_entity.pdbx_description
1 polymer ?
#
loop_
_entity_poly.entity_id
_entity_poly.type
_entity_poly.pdbx_seq_one_letter_code
_entity_poly.pdbx_strand_id
1 'polypeptide(L)'
;MRIGQAVAGAALLALAACAGGTTGSNIFSTTPEHPQGPDPAFARTTVAYPSRERPGTIVVDPGSHFLYLIQGHGQAIRYGVGVGAEGFVWSGLATIHSKQEWPDWYPPAEMLARKPELREHMVQLQSGIGMKGGPENPIGARAMYLWQGNKDTLYRIHGTNEPWTIGTNVSSGCIRLTNDDVVDLYNRTPIGTKVIVLATAKPSAAAQ
;
A
#
# COMPACT_ATOMS: atom_id res chain seq x y z
N MET A 1 10.05 87.09 5.34
CA MET A 1 9.22 88.03 6.20
C MET A 1 8.21 87.15 6.94
N ARG A 2 8.43 87.09 8.28
CA ARG A 2 7.46 86.89 9.37
C ARG A 2 6.39 85.76 9.22
N ILE A 3 6.54 84.70 10.01
CA ILE A 3 6.11 84.45 11.41
C ILE A 3 4.61 84.03 11.44
N GLY A 4 4.35 82.91 12.05
CA GLY A 4 3.03 82.56 12.56
C GLY A 4 3.01 81.10 13.06
N GLN A 5 3.48 80.91 14.30
CA GLN A 5 3.21 79.71 15.10
C GLN A 5 1.78 79.77 15.65
N ALA A 6 1.11 78.63 15.70
CA ALA A 6 0.07 78.47 16.72
C ALA A 6 -0.02 76.93 17.08
N VAL A 7 0.22 76.76 18.37
CA VAL A 7 0.10 75.48 19.13
C VAL A 7 -1.30 75.40 19.70
N ALA A 8 -1.91 74.25 19.75
CA ALA A 8 -2.89 73.76 20.71
C ALA A 8 -3.61 72.56 20.05
N GLY A 9 -3.90 71.50 20.66
CA GLY A 9 -3.97 71.01 22.01
C GLY A 9 -4.49 69.62 21.99
N ALA A 10 -3.99 68.80 22.88
CA ALA A 10 -4.32 67.38 23.04
C ALA A 10 -5.78 67.15 23.48
N ALA A 11 -6.38 66.17 22.92
CA ALA A 11 -7.52 65.41 23.55
C ALA A 11 -7.39 63.95 23.31
N LEU A 12 -6.91 63.23 24.32
CA LEU A 12 -7.00 61.79 24.41
C LEU A 12 -8.44 61.41 24.73
N LEU A 13 -9.07 60.69 23.82
CA LEU A 13 -10.26 59.88 24.08
C LEU A 13 -9.89 58.42 24.01
N ALA A 14 -9.77 57.79 25.18
CA ALA A 14 -9.66 56.35 25.32
C ALA A 14 -11.02 55.73 25.07
N LEU A 15 -11.19 55.02 23.92
CA LEU A 15 -12.29 54.09 23.71
C LEU A 15 -11.82 52.70 24.12
N ALA A 16 -12.35 52.20 25.20
CA ALA A 16 -12.26 50.79 25.60
C ALA A 16 -13.10 49.96 24.63
N ALA A 17 -12.44 49.24 23.70
CA ALA A 17 -13.09 48.22 22.88
C ALA A 17 -13.11 46.91 23.69
N CYS A 18 -14.31 46.46 24.08
CA CYS A 18 -14.55 45.13 24.59
C CYS A 18 -14.26 44.13 23.48
N ALA A 19 -13.15 43.43 23.56
CA ALA A 19 -12.87 42.30 22.72
C ALA A 19 -13.74 41.13 23.18
N GLY A 20 -14.88 40.93 22.52
CA GLY A 20 -15.64 39.71 22.56
C GLY A 20 -14.86 38.59 21.87
N GLY A 21 -14.14 37.76 22.64
CA GLY A 21 -13.49 36.57 22.14
C GLY A 21 -14.53 35.55 21.76
N THR A 22 -14.83 35.47 20.47
CA THR A 22 -15.45 34.26 19.91
C THR A 22 -14.39 33.18 19.87
N THR A 23 -14.40 32.32 20.89
CA THR A 23 -13.70 31.04 20.84
C THR A 23 -14.36 30.19 19.76
N GLY A 24 -13.90 30.36 18.51
CA GLY A 24 -14.16 29.41 17.44
C GLY A 24 -13.52 28.10 17.84
N SER A 25 -14.34 27.17 18.32
CA SER A 25 -13.94 25.78 18.46
C SER A 25 -13.64 25.27 17.07
N ASN A 26 -12.36 25.30 16.67
CA ASN A 26 -11.86 24.52 15.57
C ASN A 26 -12.02 23.06 15.98
N ILE A 27 -13.17 22.48 15.57
CA ILE A 27 -13.33 21.05 15.57
C ILE A 27 -12.40 20.59 14.45
N PHE A 28 -11.12 20.37 14.79
CA PHE A 28 -10.22 19.62 13.93
C PHE A 28 -10.88 18.25 13.74
N SER A 29 -11.40 18.05 12.55
CA SER A 29 -11.76 16.72 12.08
C SER A 29 -10.50 15.89 12.15
N THR A 30 -10.32 15.12 13.23
CA THR A 30 -9.26 14.14 13.34
C THR A 30 -9.64 12.95 12.47
N THR A 31 -9.56 13.13 11.16
CA THR A 31 -9.35 12.00 10.27
C THR A 31 -8.01 11.41 10.72
N PRO A 32 -7.91 10.12 11.06
CA PRO A 32 -6.63 9.53 11.41
C PRO A 32 -5.68 9.76 10.23
N GLU A 33 -4.67 10.58 10.45
CA GLU A 33 -3.60 10.80 9.47
C GLU A 33 -2.84 9.48 9.40
N HIS A 34 -3.14 8.66 8.39
CA HIS A 34 -2.37 7.46 8.15
C HIS A 34 -0.91 7.87 7.89
N PRO A 35 0.07 7.22 8.53
CA PRO A 35 1.47 7.44 8.22
C PRO A 35 1.64 7.34 6.70
N GLN A 36 2.28 8.30 6.07
CA GLN A 36 2.41 8.36 4.60
C GLN A 36 3.29 7.25 4.01
N GLY A 37 3.87 6.39 4.84
CA GLY A 37 4.75 5.30 4.45
C GLY A 37 4.49 4.00 5.20
N PRO A 38 5.19 2.92 4.81
CA PRO A 38 5.16 1.66 5.55
C PRO A 38 5.89 1.80 6.88
N ASP A 39 5.55 0.95 7.86
CA ASP A 39 6.35 0.81 9.08
C ASP A 39 7.80 0.45 8.70
N PRO A 40 8.83 1.15 9.24
CA PRO A 40 10.23 0.86 8.99
C PRO A 40 10.66 -0.59 9.26
N ALA A 41 9.95 -1.33 10.10
CA ALA A 41 10.19 -2.76 10.34
C ALA A 41 10.04 -3.61 9.07
N PHE A 42 9.25 -3.14 8.10
CA PHE A 42 9.01 -3.78 6.82
C PHE A 42 9.91 -3.25 5.69
N ALA A 43 10.90 -2.43 5.99
CA ALA A 43 11.83 -1.93 4.98
C ALA A 43 12.58 -3.07 4.28
N ARG A 44 12.77 -2.91 2.96
CA ARG A 44 13.54 -3.83 2.14
C ARG A 44 14.98 -3.93 2.66
N THR A 45 15.47 -5.17 2.85
CA THR A 45 16.83 -5.41 3.31
C THR A 45 17.34 -6.79 2.88
N THR A 46 18.66 -6.96 2.81
CA THR A 46 19.26 -8.29 2.62
C THR A 46 19.39 -8.97 3.98
N VAL A 47 18.95 -10.23 4.02
CA VAL A 47 18.96 -11.04 5.25
C VAL A 47 19.60 -12.40 5.02
N ALA A 48 20.10 -13.02 6.10
CA ALA A 48 20.45 -14.43 6.09
C ALA A 48 19.17 -15.27 5.92
N TYR A 49 19.14 -16.11 4.90
CA TYR A 49 17.99 -16.97 4.59
C TYR A 49 18.50 -18.32 4.05
N PRO A 50 18.88 -19.24 4.93
CA PRO A 50 19.30 -20.58 4.52
C PRO A 50 18.14 -21.28 3.78
N SER A 51 18.33 -21.56 2.49
CA SER A 51 17.33 -22.17 1.66
C SER A 51 17.95 -23.15 0.67
N ARG A 52 17.21 -24.20 0.32
CA ARG A 52 17.56 -25.12 -0.77
C ARG A 52 17.00 -24.67 -2.12
N GLU A 53 16.21 -23.61 -2.11
CA GLU A 53 15.63 -23.04 -3.33
C GLU A 53 16.70 -22.36 -4.19
N ARG A 54 16.54 -22.42 -5.50
CA ARG A 54 17.47 -21.78 -6.44
C ARG A 54 17.40 -20.26 -6.34
N PRO A 55 18.52 -19.57 -6.57
CA PRO A 55 18.50 -18.11 -6.73
C PRO A 55 17.44 -17.67 -7.74
N GLY A 56 16.77 -16.56 -7.47
CA GLY A 56 15.65 -16.04 -8.25
C GLY A 56 14.28 -16.61 -7.83
N THR A 57 14.21 -17.64 -6.96
CA THR A 57 12.93 -18.09 -6.39
C THR A 57 12.38 -17.05 -5.44
N ILE A 58 11.07 -16.82 -5.50
CA ILE A 58 10.32 -16.01 -4.53
C ILE A 58 9.71 -16.93 -3.49
N VAL A 59 9.89 -16.61 -2.21
CA VAL A 59 9.19 -17.24 -1.07
C VAL A 59 8.37 -16.18 -0.37
N VAL A 60 7.06 -16.37 -0.27
CA VAL A 60 6.17 -15.50 0.49
C VAL A 60 5.81 -16.17 1.80
N ASP A 61 6.03 -15.50 2.89
CA ASP A 61 5.59 -15.89 4.23
C ASP A 61 4.48 -14.93 4.71
N PRO A 62 3.22 -15.27 4.49
CA PRO A 62 2.10 -14.43 4.91
C PRO A 62 2.02 -14.26 6.42
N GLY A 63 2.50 -15.26 7.18
CA GLY A 63 2.45 -15.22 8.65
C GLY A 63 3.37 -14.17 9.24
N SER A 64 4.52 -13.92 8.61
CA SER A 64 5.47 -12.88 9.04
C SER A 64 5.33 -11.56 8.27
N HIS A 65 4.47 -11.48 7.26
CA HIS A 65 4.30 -10.35 6.35
C HIS A 65 5.58 -10.01 5.56
N PHE A 66 6.30 -11.02 5.12
CA PHE A 66 7.50 -10.84 4.31
C PHE A 66 7.47 -11.69 3.03
N LEU A 67 8.12 -11.14 2.01
CA LEU A 67 8.49 -11.83 0.78
C LEU A 67 10.01 -11.87 0.70
N TYR A 68 10.56 -13.02 0.31
CA TYR A 68 11.99 -13.25 0.18
C TYR A 68 12.33 -13.60 -1.27
N LEU A 69 13.20 -12.81 -1.90
CA LEU A 69 13.81 -13.16 -3.18
C LEU A 69 15.15 -13.82 -2.92
N ILE A 70 15.25 -15.11 -3.17
CA ILE A 70 16.46 -15.92 -2.92
C ILE A 70 17.61 -15.44 -3.79
N GLN A 71 18.77 -15.12 -3.16
CA GLN A 71 19.97 -14.65 -3.86
C GLN A 71 21.03 -15.75 -4.02
N GLY A 72 20.92 -16.85 -3.30
CA GLY A 72 21.97 -17.85 -3.12
C GLY A 72 22.88 -17.54 -1.93
N HIS A 73 23.84 -18.44 -1.69
CA HIS A 73 24.81 -18.32 -0.58
C HIS A 73 24.16 -18.07 0.80
N GLY A 74 22.96 -18.62 1.03
CA GLY A 74 22.21 -18.45 2.27
C GLY A 74 21.66 -17.05 2.50
N GLN A 75 21.47 -16.25 1.46
CA GLN A 75 20.94 -14.89 1.51
C GLN A 75 19.67 -14.72 0.69
N ALA A 76 18.84 -13.77 1.09
CA ALA A 76 17.69 -13.30 0.34
C ALA A 76 17.51 -11.78 0.51
N ILE A 77 16.91 -11.12 -0.49
CA ILE A 77 16.34 -9.79 -0.31
C ILE A 77 14.95 -9.99 0.30
N ARG A 78 14.73 -9.38 1.45
CA ARG A 78 13.45 -9.39 2.16
C ARG A 78 12.68 -8.11 1.84
N TYR A 79 11.42 -8.25 1.49
CA TYR A 79 10.46 -7.17 1.25
C TYR A 79 9.30 -7.29 2.23
N GLY A 80 8.86 -6.19 2.81
CA GLY A 80 7.61 -6.15 3.57
C GLY A 80 6.39 -6.29 2.65
N VAL A 81 5.38 -7.05 3.08
CA VAL A 81 4.16 -7.27 2.30
C VAL A 81 2.90 -7.08 3.12
N GLY A 82 1.85 -6.57 2.47
CA GLY A 82 0.47 -6.73 2.91
C GLY A 82 -0.12 -7.98 2.27
N VAL A 83 -0.93 -8.74 3.00
CA VAL A 83 -1.46 -10.03 2.55
C VAL A 83 -2.98 -10.13 2.68
N GLY A 84 -3.57 -11.22 2.23
CA GLY A 84 -5.00 -11.49 2.34
C GLY A 84 -5.49 -11.52 3.78
N ALA A 85 -6.69 -10.98 4.00
CA ALA A 85 -7.40 -11.16 5.26
C ALA A 85 -7.64 -12.66 5.54
N GLU A 86 -7.97 -12.99 6.79
CA GLU A 86 -8.24 -14.37 7.18
C GLU A 86 -9.30 -15.01 6.27
N GLY A 87 -9.04 -16.24 5.82
CA GLY A 87 -9.88 -16.97 4.86
C GLY A 87 -9.61 -16.65 3.38
N PHE A 88 -8.77 -15.65 3.07
CA PHE A 88 -8.37 -15.30 1.70
C PHE A 88 -6.91 -15.63 1.39
N VAL A 89 -6.18 -16.18 2.33
CA VAL A 89 -4.76 -16.53 2.13
C VAL A 89 -4.69 -17.84 1.36
N TRP A 90 -4.08 -17.78 0.16
CA TRP A 90 -3.72 -18.96 -0.61
C TRP A 90 -2.29 -19.40 -0.27
N SER A 91 -2.04 -20.69 -0.28
CA SER A 91 -0.71 -21.26 -0.14
C SER A 91 -0.44 -22.30 -1.23
N GLY A 92 0.82 -22.44 -1.64
CA GLY A 92 1.19 -23.39 -2.68
C GLY A 92 2.32 -22.90 -3.58
N LEU A 93 2.45 -23.58 -4.73
CA LEU A 93 3.43 -23.27 -5.75
C LEU A 93 2.77 -22.57 -6.93
N ALA A 94 3.39 -21.53 -7.43
CA ALA A 94 2.99 -20.84 -8.65
C ALA A 94 4.21 -20.42 -9.47
N THR A 95 3.96 -19.88 -10.65
CA THR A 95 4.96 -19.18 -11.47
C THR A 95 4.45 -17.81 -11.87
N ILE A 96 5.34 -16.86 -12.05
CA ILE A 96 5.00 -15.58 -12.70
C ILE A 96 4.71 -15.88 -14.18
N HIS A 97 3.44 -15.77 -14.57
CA HIS A 97 3.01 -16.04 -15.95
C HIS A 97 3.11 -14.82 -16.84
N SER A 98 2.72 -13.66 -16.31
CA SER A 98 2.78 -12.38 -17.02
C SER A 98 3.07 -11.24 -16.04
N LYS A 99 3.48 -10.11 -16.62
CA LYS A 99 3.92 -8.92 -15.87
C LYS A 99 3.37 -7.69 -16.58
N GLN A 100 2.93 -6.69 -15.80
CA GLN A 100 2.41 -5.43 -16.34
C GLN A 100 2.94 -4.25 -15.54
N GLU A 101 3.20 -3.14 -16.24
CA GLU A 101 3.53 -1.84 -15.67
C GLU A 101 2.26 -0.99 -15.65
N TRP A 102 1.99 -0.34 -14.52
CA TRP A 102 0.80 0.48 -14.31
C TRP A 102 -0.47 -0.15 -14.88
N PRO A 103 -0.83 -1.40 -14.44
CA PRO A 103 -1.96 -2.11 -15.02
C PRO A 103 -3.28 -1.44 -14.71
N ASP A 104 -4.22 -1.55 -15.64
CA ASP A 104 -5.63 -1.25 -15.35
C ASP A 104 -6.14 -2.23 -14.30
N TRP A 105 -7.04 -1.77 -13.45
CA TRP A 105 -7.64 -2.57 -12.38
C TRP A 105 -9.13 -2.77 -12.58
N TYR A 106 -9.54 -4.02 -12.56
CA TYR A 106 -10.94 -4.44 -12.67
C TYR A 106 -11.35 -5.07 -11.34
N PRO A 107 -12.00 -4.30 -10.43
CA PRO A 107 -12.36 -4.81 -9.11
C PRO A 107 -13.41 -5.92 -9.23
N PRO A 108 -13.32 -6.97 -8.38
CA PRO A 108 -14.35 -7.96 -8.25
C PRO A 108 -15.70 -7.35 -7.83
N ALA A 109 -16.82 -7.92 -8.31
CA ALA A 109 -18.15 -7.41 -8.02
C ALA A 109 -18.44 -7.34 -6.52
N GLU A 110 -17.95 -8.31 -5.75
CA GLU A 110 -18.08 -8.36 -4.29
C GLU A 110 -17.32 -7.20 -3.61
N MET A 111 -16.22 -6.75 -4.19
CA MET A 111 -15.49 -5.59 -3.67
C MET A 111 -16.26 -4.31 -3.93
N LEU A 112 -16.87 -4.14 -5.12
CA LEU A 112 -17.74 -3.00 -5.43
C LEU A 112 -19.02 -2.97 -4.61
N ALA A 113 -19.47 -4.13 -4.11
CA ALA A 113 -20.58 -4.21 -3.18
C ALA A 113 -20.20 -3.75 -1.77
N ARG A 114 -18.96 -4.07 -1.33
CA ARG A 114 -18.44 -3.64 -0.01
C ARG A 114 -17.92 -2.21 0.02
N LYS A 115 -17.42 -1.70 -1.13
CA LYS A 115 -16.84 -0.37 -1.29
C LYS A 115 -17.47 0.32 -2.50
N PRO A 116 -18.75 0.77 -2.40
CA PRO A 116 -19.48 1.37 -3.53
C PRO A 116 -18.84 2.68 -4.02
N GLU A 117 -18.11 3.39 -3.17
CA GLU A 117 -17.37 4.62 -3.50
C GLU A 117 -16.33 4.41 -4.60
N LEU A 118 -15.82 3.20 -4.77
CA LEU A 118 -14.88 2.90 -5.86
C LEU A 118 -15.50 3.15 -7.25
N ARG A 119 -16.84 3.09 -7.38
CA ARG A 119 -17.51 3.29 -8.68
C ARG A 119 -17.29 4.69 -9.24
N GLU A 120 -17.08 5.69 -8.39
CA GLU A 120 -16.84 7.08 -8.81
C GLU A 120 -15.52 7.22 -9.58
N HIS A 121 -14.58 6.31 -9.38
CA HIS A 121 -13.28 6.28 -10.05
C HIS A 121 -13.23 5.31 -11.24
N MET A 122 -14.34 4.63 -11.56
CA MET A 122 -14.40 3.67 -12.64
C MET A 122 -14.76 4.35 -13.97
N VAL A 123 -14.08 3.90 -15.02
CA VAL A 123 -14.32 4.35 -16.39
C VAL A 123 -14.42 3.14 -17.33
N GLN A 124 -14.97 3.37 -18.53
CA GLN A 124 -14.93 2.35 -19.58
C GLN A 124 -13.51 2.20 -20.11
N LEU A 125 -12.95 1.02 -19.94
CA LEU A 125 -11.63 0.62 -20.44
C LEU A 125 -11.79 -0.48 -21.50
N GLN A 126 -10.67 -0.94 -22.09
CA GLN A 126 -10.69 -1.95 -23.15
C GLN A 126 -11.34 -3.27 -22.71
N SER A 127 -11.10 -3.72 -21.47
CA SER A 127 -11.61 -4.99 -20.95
C SER A 127 -12.85 -4.86 -20.08
N GLY A 128 -13.49 -3.69 -20.02
CA GLY A 128 -14.70 -3.43 -19.25
C GLY A 128 -14.62 -2.19 -18.38
N ILE A 129 -15.50 -2.10 -17.39
CA ILE A 129 -15.51 -0.99 -16.43
C ILE A 129 -14.44 -1.25 -15.36
N GLY A 130 -13.50 -0.33 -15.23
CA GLY A 130 -12.36 -0.45 -14.32
C GLY A 130 -11.70 0.89 -14.01
N MET A 131 -10.65 0.85 -13.24
CA MET A 131 -9.81 2.01 -12.93
C MET A 131 -8.53 1.96 -13.78
N LYS A 132 -8.26 3.05 -14.49
CA LYS A 132 -7.04 3.17 -15.30
C LYS A 132 -5.79 3.06 -14.44
N GLY A 133 -4.74 2.46 -14.99
CA GLY A 133 -3.41 2.39 -14.35
C GLY A 133 -2.85 3.78 -14.04
N GLY A 134 -2.28 3.94 -12.85
CA GLY A 134 -1.73 5.21 -12.38
C GLY A 134 -1.50 5.24 -10.87
N PRO A 135 -0.98 6.35 -10.33
CA PRO A 135 -0.65 6.47 -8.90
C PRO A 135 -1.82 6.22 -7.94
N GLU A 136 -3.03 6.59 -8.34
CA GLU A 136 -4.25 6.43 -7.54
C GLU A 136 -4.84 5.00 -7.62
N ASN A 137 -4.31 4.17 -8.52
CA ASN A 137 -4.82 2.83 -8.72
C ASN A 137 -4.33 1.87 -7.61
N PRO A 138 -5.23 1.12 -6.95
CA PRO A 138 -4.87 0.22 -5.84
C PRO A 138 -3.90 -0.91 -6.21
N ILE A 139 -3.76 -1.24 -7.49
CA ILE A 139 -2.78 -2.23 -7.99
C ILE A 139 -1.35 -1.65 -8.01
N GLY A 140 -1.21 -0.33 -8.00
CA GLY A 140 0.07 0.35 -7.97
C GLY A 140 0.89 0.24 -9.25
N ALA A 141 2.21 0.44 -9.10
CA ALA A 141 3.13 0.63 -10.22
C ALA A 141 3.37 -0.62 -11.08
N ARG A 142 3.27 -1.82 -10.51
CA ARG A 142 3.57 -3.10 -11.18
C ARG A 142 2.63 -4.20 -10.69
N ALA A 143 2.33 -5.16 -11.58
CA ALA A 143 1.69 -6.42 -11.21
C ALA A 143 2.36 -7.61 -11.86
N MET A 144 2.48 -8.70 -11.11
CA MET A 144 2.97 -10.01 -11.53
C MET A 144 1.87 -11.03 -11.28
N TYR A 145 1.42 -11.68 -12.33
CA TYR A 145 0.26 -12.60 -12.34
C TYR A 145 0.72 -14.01 -12.09
N LEU A 146 0.15 -14.67 -11.06
CA LEU A 146 0.58 -15.98 -10.60
C LEU A 146 -0.31 -17.09 -11.16
N TRP A 147 0.32 -18.09 -11.76
CA TRP A 147 -0.37 -19.25 -12.34
C TRP A 147 0.16 -20.56 -11.76
N GLN A 148 -0.73 -21.56 -11.69
CA GLN A 148 -0.41 -22.96 -11.39
C GLN A 148 -0.60 -23.79 -12.66
N GLY A 149 0.49 -24.18 -13.30
CA GLY A 149 0.41 -24.77 -14.64
C GLY A 149 -0.32 -23.83 -15.60
N ASN A 150 -1.43 -24.29 -16.19
CA ASN A 150 -2.25 -23.52 -17.14
C ASN A 150 -3.43 -22.78 -16.48
N LYS A 151 -3.51 -22.75 -15.15
CA LYS A 151 -4.60 -22.12 -14.41
C LYS A 151 -4.16 -20.82 -13.78
N ASP A 152 -4.87 -19.72 -14.08
CA ASP A 152 -4.74 -18.47 -13.34
C ASP A 152 -5.22 -18.68 -11.90
N THR A 153 -4.37 -18.37 -10.94
CA THR A 153 -4.69 -18.47 -9.51
C THR A 153 -5.58 -17.35 -9.03
N LEU A 154 -5.74 -16.29 -9.83
CA LEU A 154 -6.33 -14.99 -9.47
C LEU A 154 -5.54 -14.22 -8.40
N TYR A 155 -4.41 -14.76 -7.93
CA TYR A 155 -3.49 -14.06 -7.03
C TYR A 155 -2.43 -13.30 -7.81
N ARG A 156 -2.03 -12.17 -7.26
CA ARG A 156 -1.05 -11.25 -7.86
C ARG A 156 -0.06 -10.80 -6.80
N ILE A 157 1.17 -10.52 -7.23
CA ILE A 157 2.12 -9.71 -6.48
C ILE A 157 2.09 -8.34 -7.15
N HIS A 158 1.74 -7.29 -6.40
CA HIS A 158 1.53 -5.97 -6.98
C HIS A 158 1.92 -4.82 -6.03
N GLY A 159 2.02 -3.61 -6.55
CA GLY A 159 2.21 -2.40 -5.77
C GLY A 159 0.95 -1.97 -5.00
N THR A 160 0.98 -0.78 -4.42
CA THR A 160 -0.20 -0.21 -3.76
C THR A 160 -0.10 1.31 -3.71
N ASN A 161 -1.25 1.99 -3.74
CA ASN A 161 -1.39 3.40 -3.37
C ASN A 161 -1.61 3.59 -1.86
N GLU A 162 -1.65 2.49 -1.07
CA GLU A 162 -1.86 2.48 0.38
C GLU A 162 -0.64 1.87 1.10
N PRO A 163 0.57 2.51 1.06
CA PRO A 163 1.81 1.90 1.59
C PRO A 163 1.76 1.60 3.10
N TRP A 164 0.91 2.29 3.87
CA TRP A 164 0.68 2.02 5.29
C TRP A 164 0.02 0.66 5.57
N THR A 165 -0.49 -0.02 4.53
CA THR A 165 -1.08 -1.37 4.66
C THR A 165 -0.06 -2.51 4.59
N ILE A 166 1.21 -2.19 4.36
CA ILE A 166 2.29 -3.18 4.44
C ILE A 166 2.45 -3.64 5.88
N GLY A 167 2.56 -4.95 6.08
CA GLY A 167 2.57 -5.56 7.41
C GLY A 167 1.20 -5.92 7.95
N THR A 168 0.13 -5.80 7.15
CA THR A 168 -1.24 -6.06 7.60
C THR A 168 -2.01 -7.05 6.72
N ASN A 169 -3.13 -7.57 7.24
CA ASN A 169 -4.01 -8.54 6.58
C ASN A 169 -5.24 -7.80 6.00
N VAL A 170 -5.10 -7.16 4.84
CA VAL A 170 -6.15 -6.28 4.29
C VAL A 170 -6.59 -6.59 2.86
N SER A 171 -5.87 -7.48 2.15
CA SER A 171 -6.19 -7.77 0.76
C SER A 171 -7.24 -8.90 0.63
N SER A 172 -7.79 -9.05 -0.58
CA SER A 172 -8.63 -10.21 -0.94
C SER A 172 -7.78 -11.40 -1.43
N GLY A 173 -6.53 -11.53 -0.91
CA GLY A 173 -5.62 -12.63 -1.19
C GLY A 173 -4.34 -12.23 -1.93
N CYS A 174 -4.31 -11.11 -2.64
CA CYS A 174 -3.13 -10.63 -3.33
C CYS A 174 -2.03 -10.19 -2.35
N ILE A 175 -0.78 -10.23 -2.83
CA ILE A 175 0.42 -9.86 -2.08
C ILE A 175 0.78 -8.45 -2.51
N ARG A 176 0.68 -7.50 -1.56
CA ARG A 176 0.95 -6.07 -1.79
C ARG A 176 2.36 -5.72 -1.36
N LEU A 177 3.05 -4.93 -2.15
CA LEU A 177 4.32 -4.27 -1.79
C LEU A 177 4.16 -2.75 -1.91
N THR A 178 5.10 -1.99 -1.36
CA THR A 178 5.22 -0.59 -1.76
C THR A 178 5.50 -0.49 -3.26
N ASN A 179 5.21 0.66 -3.88
CA ASN A 179 5.51 0.84 -5.31
C ASN A 179 7.01 0.74 -5.62
N ASP A 180 7.88 1.23 -4.75
CA ASP A 180 9.33 1.13 -4.91
C ASP A 180 9.82 -0.31 -4.84
N ASP A 181 9.27 -1.10 -3.92
CA ASP A 181 9.65 -2.48 -3.71
C ASP A 181 9.12 -3.40 -4.82
N VAL A 182 7.91 -3.17 -5.29
CA VAL A 182 7.38 -3.96 -6.41
C VAL A 182 8.11 -3.68 -7.71
N VAL A 183 8.56 -2.43 -7.93
CA VAL A 183 9.40 -2.07 -9.09
C VAL A 183 10.75 -2.79 -9.02
N ASP A 184 11.41 -2.78 -7.86
CA ASP A 184 12.67 -3.49 -7.65
C ASP A 184 12.50 -5.01 -7.86
N LEU A 185 11.50 -5.63 -7.25
CA LEU A 185 11.21 -7.07 -7.40
C LEU A 185 10.87 -7.42 -8.86
N TYR A 186 10.03 -6.61 -9.50
CA TYR A 186 9.64 -6.76 -10.90
C TYR A 186 10.86 -6.80 -11.84
N ASN A 187 11.79 -5.89 -11.66
CA ASN A 187 12.99 -5.80 -12.48
C ASN A 187 13.94 -6.99 -12.29
N ARG A 188 13.95 -7.60 -11.10
CA ARG A 188 14.80 -8.76 -10.77
C ARG A 188 14.21 -10.10 -11.17
N THR A 189 12.91 -10.19 -11.41
CA THR A 189 12.22 -11.48 -11.61
C THR A 189 11.66 -11.60 -13.02
N PRO A 190 12.16 -12.53 -13.86
CA PRO A 190 11.62 -12.80 -15.19
C PRO A 190 10.29 -13.57 -15.12
N ILE A 191 9.56 -13.59 -16.25
CA ILE A 191 8.44 -14.52 -16.46
C ILE A 191 8.98 -15.95 -16.29
N GLY A 192 8.19 -16.84 -15.69
CA GLY A 192 8.59 -18.21 -15.32
C GLY A 192 9.22 -18.32 -13.93
N THR A 193 9.48 -17.20 -13.23
CA THR A 193 9.98 -17.23 -11.85
C THR A 193 9.08 -18.07 -10.94
N LYS A 194 9.68 -19.02 -10.22
CA LYS A 194 9.01 -19.84 -9.20
C LYS A 194 8.60 -19.00 -8.01
N VAL A 195 7.35 -19.16 -7.57
CA VAL A 195 6.79 -18.51 -6.39
C VAL A 195 6.26 -19.56 -5.44
N ILE A 196 6.70 -19.55 -4.21
CA ILE A 196 6.25 -20.40 -3.12
C ILE A 196 5.53 -19.51 -2.11
N VAL A 197 4.25 -19.77 -1.87
CA VAL A 197 3.50 -19.12 -0.80
C VAL A 197 3.32 -20.11 0.34
N LEU A 198 3.90 -19.79 1.50
CA LEU A 198 3.86 -20.65 2.67
C LEU A 198 2.44 -20.69 3.26
N ALA A 199 2.05 -21.82 3.83
CA ALA A 199 0.83 -21.89 4.61
C ALA A 199 1.00 -21.11 5.92
N THR A 200 0.04 -20.27 6.26
CA THR A 200 -0.05 -19.71 7.61
C THR A 200 -0.40 -20.84 8.58
N ALA A 201 0.38 -20.99 9.65
CA ALA A 201 0.01 -21.92 10.71
C ALA A 201 -1.40 -21.54 11.21
N LYS A 202 -2.36 -22.46 11.14
CA LYS A 202 -3.63 -22.26 11.85
C LYS A 202 -3.29 -22.03 13.32
N PRO A 203 -3.92 -21.02 13.98
CA PRO A 203 -3.83 -20.94 15.42
C PRO A 203 -4.22 -22.31 15.96
N SER A 204 -3.32 -22.97 16.68
CA SER A 204 -3.66 -24.18 17.42
C SER A 204 -4.84 -23.80 18.31
N ALA A 205 -5.99 -24.45 18.12
CA ALA A 205 -7.07 -24.36 19.10
C ALA A 205 -6.45 -24.82 20.43
N ALA A 206 -6.09 -23.87 21.27
CA ALA A 206 -5.62 -24.16 22.60
C ALA A 206 -6.71 -25.00 23.25
N ALA A 207 -6.33 -26.20 23.68
CA ALA A 207 -7.18 -27.08 24.44
C ALA A 207 -7.81 -26.31 25.59
N GLN A 208 -9.13 -26.20 25.58
CA GLN A 208 -9.92 -25.80 26.73
C GLN A 208 -9.98 -26.95 27.70
#